data_e8868ca2d97be92b9711be1233aefe9d
#
_entry.id   e8868ca2d97be92b9711be1233aefe9d
#
_cell.length_a   1.000
_cell.length_b   1.000
_cell.length_c   1.000
_cell.angle_alpha   90.00
_cell.angle_beta   90.00
_cell.angle_gamma   90.00
#
_symmetry.space_group_name_H-M   'P 1'
#
loop_
_entity.id
_entity.type
_entity.pdbx_description
1 polymer ?
#
loop_
_entity_poly.entity_id
_entity_poly.type
_entity_poly.pdbx_seq_one_letter_code
_entity_poly.pdbx_strand_id
1 'polypeptide(L)'
;MEFHLYADDSQIYFSFDSSSCCLSAVVSRIQACLLDISSWMSLNGLKLNGDKTELLITGSQFRPYLQFPHLLNDGSVIIPCKYARNIGATFDSVLNFERHITDICKSCYFNVRNIYRIRKFLSTEHTKILVNAFVTSRLNNCNSSLYGLPRGFLHKLQLVQNCAARLIVGGCKYDHITPLPRELHWLPVEHRITLKLLLITFTAL
;
A
#
# COMPACT_ATOMS: atom_id res chain seq x y z
N MET A 1 -4.28 21.43 -8.79
CA MET A 1 -4.58 20.10 -9.34
C MET A 1 -3.26 19.50 -9.80
N GLU A 2 -2.92 18.36 -9.30
CA GLU A 2 -1.73 17.60 -9.67
C GLU A 2 -2.16 16.22 -10.16
N PHE A 3 -1.35 15.58 -10.97
CA PHE A 3 -1.67 14.26 -11.49
C PHE A 3 -0.41 13.38 -11.54
N HIS A 4 -0.61 12.09 -11.51
CA HIS A 4 0.42 11.08 -11.70
C HIS A 4 -0.12 9.97 -12.61
N LEU A 5 0.68 9.57 -13.59
CA LEU A 5 0.35 8.51 -14.54
C LEU A 5 1.33 7.36 -14.38
N TYR A 6 0.81 6.15 -14.29
CA TYR A 6 1.61 4.93 -14.26
C TYR A 6 0.94 3.87 -15.13
N ALA A 7 1.48 3.65 -16.32
CA ALA A 7 0.87 2.82 -17.36
C ALA A 7 -0.56 3.27 -17.66
N ASP A 8 -1.55 2.41 -17.44
CA ASP A 8 -2.98 2.68 -17.58
C ASP A 8 -3.63 3.29 -16.33
N ASP A 9 -2.93 3.30 -15.19
CA ASP A 9 -3.41 3.88 -13.95
C ASP A 9 -3.17 5.40 -13.93
N SER A 10 -4.23 6.17 -13.76
CA SER A 10 -4.19 7.64 -13.64
C SER A 10 -4.66 8.08 -12.27
N GLN A 11 -3.93 9.00 -11.65
CA GLN A 11 -4.25 9.56 -10.34
C GLN A 11 -4.32 11.06 -10.42
N ILE A 12 -5.35 11.63 -9.81
CA ILE A 12 -5.57 13.07 -9.78
C ILE A 12 -5.69 13.51 -8.33
N TYR A 13 -4.95 14.55 -7.96
CA TYR A 13 -4.88 15.07 -6.60
C TYR A 13 -5.43 16.49 -6.52
N PHE A 14 -6.28 16.71 -5.52
CA PHE A 14 -6.79 18.02 -5.17
C PHE A 14 -6.57 18.28 -3.69
N SER A 15 -5.92 19.38 -3.36
CA SER A 15 -5.88 19.91 -2.01
C SER A 15 -6.92 21.01 -1.85
N PHE A 16 -7.63 21.00 -0.73
CA PHE A 16 -8.66 22.01 -0.44
C PHE A 16 -8.83 22.22 1.07
N ASP A 17 -9.29 23.41 1.42
CA ASP A 17 -9.70 23.69 2.79
C ASP A 17 -11.11 23.18 3.05
N SER A 18 -11.34 22.68 4.26
CA SER A 18 -12.61 22.08 4.65
C SER A 18 -13.77 23.08 4.86
N SER A 19 -13.60 24.36 4.49
CA SER A 19 -14.68 25.35 4.51
C SER A 19 -15.73 25.04 3.45
N SER A 20 -16.99 25.12 3.81
CA SER A 20 -18.14 24.78 2.94
C SER A 20 -18.14 25.56 1.61
N CYS A 21 -17.62 26.79 1.61
CA CYS A 21 -17.53 27.61 0.40
C CYS A 21 -16.53 27.05 -0.64
N CYS A 22 -15.45 26.40 -0.20
CA CYS A 22 -14.46 25.82 -1.10
C CYS A 22 -14.88 24.45 -1.66
N LEU A 23 -15.72 23.72 -0.96
CA LEU A 23 -16.09 22.35 -1.32
C LEU A 23 -16.85 22.28 -2.65
N SER A 24 -17.83 23.15 -2.86
CA SER A 24 -18.62 23.19 -4.10
C SER A 24 -17.74 23.51 -5.32
N ALA A 25 -16.81 24.44 -5.18
CA ALA A 25 -15.87 24.79 -6.23
C ALA A 25 -14.91 23.61 -6.55
N VAL A 26 -14.45 22.88 -5.55
CA VAL A 26 -13.61 21.70 -5.74
C VAL A 26 -14.37 20.59 -6.44
N VAL A 27 -15.61 20.30 -6.02
CA VAL A 27 -16.48 19.31 -6.66
C VAL A 27 -16.70 19.65 -8.14
N SER A 28 -17.04 20.90 -8.45
CA SER A 28 -17.22 21.35 -9.83
C SER A 28 -15.96 21.18 -10.67
N ARG A 29 -14.78 21.45 -10.11
CA ARG A 29 -13.50 21.29 -10.81
C ARG A 29 -13.18 19.83 -11.07
N ILE A 30 -13.42 18.95 -10.08
CA ILE A 30 -13.23 17.50 -10.25
C ILE A 30 -14.18 16.97 -11.32
N GLN A 31 -15.46 17.40 -11.27
CA GLN A 31 -16.47 16.97 -12.22
C GLN A 31 -16.12 17.42 -13.66
N ALA A 32 -15.68 18.64 -13.85
CA ALA A 32 -15.22 19.14 -15.15
C ALA A 32 -14.02 18.33 -15.67
N CYS A 33 -13.04 18.06 -14.80
CA CYS A 33 -11.88 17.26 -15.16
C CYS A 33 -12.26 15.81 -15.58
N LEU A 34 -13.19 15.18 -14.87
CA LEU A 34 -13.68 13.83 -15.24
C LEU A 34 -14.39 13.83 -16.59
N LEU A 35 -15.18 14.88 -16.88
CA LEU A 35 -15.85 15.03 -18.18
C LEU A 35 -14.85 15.23 -19.33
N ASP A 36 -13.81 16.05 -19.10
CA ASP A 36 -12.73 16.27 -20.09
C ASP A 36 -11.99 14.99 -20.40
N ILE A 37 -11.63 14.22 -19.35
CA ILE A 37 -10.95 12.91 -19.50
C ILE A 37 -11.84 11.92 -20.23
N SER A 38 -13.11 11.81 -19.84
CA SER A 38 -14.06 10.88 -20.47
C SER A 38 -14.25 11.22 -21.94
N SER A 39 -14.38 12.52 -22.27
CA SER A 39 -14.49 13.01 -23.64
C SER A 39 -13.25 12.69 -24.47
N TRP A 40 -12.06 12.94 -23.92
CA TRP A 40 -10.81 12.64 -24.60
C TRP A 40 -10.66 11.12 -24.84
N MET A 41 -10.95 10.29 -23.83
CA MET A 41 -10.92 8.84 -23.96
C MET A 41 -11.87 8.34 -25.05
N SER A 42 -13.10 8.85 -25.08
CA SER A 42 -14.10 8.48 -26.08
C SER A 42 -13.64 8.83 -27.50
N LEU A 43 -13.04 10.01 -27.70
CA LEU A 43 -12.48 10.43 -28.99
C LEU A 43 -11.32 9.52 -29.46
N ASN A 44 -10.60 8.90 -28.52
CA ASN A 44 -9.51 7.96 -28.83
C ASN A 44 -9.93 6.49 -28.79
N GLY A 45 -11.23 6.19 -28.78
CA GLY A 45 -11.75 4.81 -28.76
C GLY A 45 -11.50 4.07 -27.43
N LEU A 46 -11.22 4.81 -26.36
CA LEU A 46 -11.01 4.29 -25.01
C LEU A 46 -12.25 4.55 -24.15
N LYS A 47 -12.44 3.73 -23.12
CA LYS A 47 -13.51 3.92 -22.13
C LYS A 47 -12.94 3.96 -20.72
N LEU A 48 -13.30 4.99 -19.96
CA LEU A 48 -12.99 5.06 -18.55
C LEU A 48 -13.77 3.98 -17.78
N ASN A 49 -13.07 3.21 -16.96
CA ASN A 49 -13.71 2.16 -16.16
C ASN A 49 -14.27 2.76 -14.86
N GLY A 50 -15.55 3.09 -14.84
CA GLY A 50 -16.24 3.67 -13.68
C GLY A 50 -16.16 2.79 -12.43
N ASP A 51 -16.26 1.45 -12.59
CA ASP A 51 -16.24 0.50 -11.47
C ASP A 51 -14.86 0.42 -10.77
N LYS A 52 -13.79 0.81 -11.49
CA LYS A 52 -12.42 0.89 -10.94
C LYS A 52 -12.02 2.30 -10.53
N THR A 53 -12.86 3.28 -10.82
CA THR A 53 -12.59 4.67 -10.44
C THR A 53 -12.96 4.87 -8.97
N GLU A 54 -11.97 5.16 -8.13
CA GLU A 54 -12.12 5.32 -6.70
C GLU A 54 -11.85 6.77 -6.29
N LEU A 55 -12.67 7.31 -5.39
CA LEU A 55 -12.48 8.62 -4.77
C LEU A 55 -12.07 8.44 -3.31
N LEU A 56 -10.83 8.76 -2.97
CA LEU A 56 -10.35 8.74 -1.60
C LEU A 56 -10.19 10.17 -1.08
N ILE A 57 -10.88 10.48 0.01
CA ILE A 57 -10.72 11.76 0.71
C ILE A 57 -9.81 11.51 1.91
N THR A 58 -8.67 12.20 1.93
CA THR A 58 -7.70 12.12 3.02
C THR A 58 -7.78 13.36 3.90
N GLY A 59 -7.63 13.17 5.20
CA GLY A 59 -7.68 14.28 6.14
C GLY A 59 -7.29 13.87 7.56
N SER A 60 -7.36 14.82 8.50
CA SER A 60 -7.08 14.55 9.89
C SER A 60 -8.18 13.68 10.50
N GLN A 61 -7.79 12.67 11.30
CA GLN A 61 -8.71 11.82 12.07
C GLN A 61 -9.62 12.62 13.05
N PHE A 62 -9.26 13.86 13.35
CA PHE A 62 -10.04 14.75 14.23
C PHE A 62 -11.12 15.56 13.51
N ARG A 63 -11.19 15.48 12.18
CA ARG A 63 -12.25 16.11 11.39
C ARG A 63 -13.09 14.99 10.77
N PRO A 64 -14.34 14.81 11.23
CA PRO A 64 -15.23 13.81 10.67
C PRO A 64 -15.42 14.10 9.15
N TYR A 65 -15.62 13.03 8.40
CA TYR A 65 -15.86 13.07 6.98
C TYR A 65 -16.83 14.21 6.62
N LEU A 66 -16.33 15.17 5.85
CA LEU A 66 -17.20 16.05 5.10
C LEU A 66 -18.14 15.16 4.27
N GLN A 67 -19.44 15.46 4.32
CA GLN A 67 -20.38 14.87 3.37
C GLN A 67 -19.98 15.37 1.98
N PHE A 68 -19.04 14.66 1.37
CA PHE A 68 -18.57 15.00 0.04
C PHE A 68 -19.67 14.60 -0.95
N PRO A 69 -20.11 15.52 -1.84
CA PRO A 69 -21.11 15.19 -2.83
C PRO A 69 -20.64 14.06 -3.74
N HIS A 70 -21.59 13.30 -4.25
CA HIS A 70 -21.28 12.26 -5.22
C HIS A 70 -20.78 12.89 -6.52
N LEU A 71 -19.77 12.27 -7.12
CA LEU A 71 -19.30 12.63 -8.47
C LEU A 71 -20.03 11.77 -9.50
N LEU A 72 -20.29 12.35 -10.66
CA LEU A 72 -20.90 11.63 -11.78
C LEU A 72 -19.85 11.37 -12.85
N ASN A 73 -19.81 10.15 -13.36
CA ASN A 73 -18.99 9.77 -14.49
C ASN A 73 -19.77 8.84 -15.42
N ASP A 74 -20.10 9.27 -16.63
CA ASP A 74 -20.85 8.51 -17.64
C ASP A 74 -22.07 7.76 -17.10
N GLY A 75 -22.86 8.42 -16.23
CA GLY A 75 -24.03 7.82 -15.57
C GLY A 75 -23.71 6.98 -14.34
N SER A 76 -22.44 6.73 -14.03
CA SER A 76 -22.00 6.06 -12.82
C SER A 76 -21.82 7.08 -11.69
N VAL A 77 -22.18 6.70 -10.47
CA VAL A 77 -22.02 7.53 -9.27
C VAL A 77 -20.75 7.09 -8.54
N ILE A 78 -19.77 7.99 -8.41
CA ILE A 78 -18.55 7.74 -7.66
C ILE A 78 -18.77 8.23 -6.22
N ILE A 79 -18.75 7.30 -5.27
CA ILE A 79 -18.91 7.56 -3.84
C ILE A 79 -17.54 7.54 -3.15
N PRO A 80 -17.26 8.47 -2.23
CA PRO A 80 -16.02 8.43 -1.46
C PRO A 80 -15.84 7.09 -0.74
N CYS A 81 -14.70 6.46 -0.97
CA CYS A 81 -14.34 5.19 -0.34
C CYS A 81 -13.46 5.42 0.90
N LYS A 82 -13.50 4.47 1.84
CA LYS A 82 -12.62 4.48 3.02
C LYS A 82 -11.20 4.02 2.72
N TYR A 83 -11.07 3.21 1.67
CA TYR A 83 -9.81 2.59 1.27
C TYR A 83 -9.74 2.62 -0.25
N ALA A 84 -8.62 3.05 -0.79
CA ALA A 84 -8.33 2.97 -2.22
C ALA A 84 -7.03 2.18 -2.42
N ARG A 85 -7.01 1.37 -3.47
CA ARG A 85 -5.83 0.60 -3.82
C ARG A 85 -5.08 1.28 -4.96
N ASN A 86 -3.79 1.54 -4.73
CA ASN A 86 -2.94 2.19 -5.70
C ASN A 86 -1.58 1.48 -5.76
N ILE A 87 -1.16 1.04 -6.95
CA ILE A 87 0.13 0.38 -7.25
C ILE A 87 0.50 -0.67 -6.17
N GLY A 88 -0.48 -1.49 -5.79
CA GLY A 88 -0.28 -2.55 -4.79
C GLY A 88 -0.32 -2.13 -3.32
N ALA A 89 -0.36 -0.84 -3.01
CA ALA A 89 -0.60 -0.32 -1.66
C ALA A 89 -2.07 0.02 -1.45
N THR A 90 -2.58 -0.17 -0.24
CA THR A 90 -3.93 0.24 0.17
C THR A 90 -3.81 1.48 1.04
N PHE A 91 -4.37 2.58 0.57
CA PHE A 91 -4.43 3.84 1.29
C PHE A 91 -5.76 3.93 2.04
N ASP A 92 -5.74 4.50 3.22
CA ASP A 92 -6.94 4.82 4.00
C ASP A 92 -7.08 6.34 4.15
N SER A 93 -8.27 6.78 4.55
CA SER A 93 -8.61 8.21 4.65
C SER A 93 -7.79 9.01 5.66
N VAL A 94 -7.09 8.35 6.58
CA VAL A 94 -6.23 8.98 7.59
C VAL A 94 -4.75 8.66 7.37
N LEU A 95 -4.43 7.92 6.31
CA LEU A 95 -3.08 7.51 5.90
C LEU A 95 -2.32 6.77 7.02
N ASN A 96 -3.02 5.96 7.83
CA ASN A 96 -2.41 5.18 8.90
C ASN A 96 -1.91 3.80 8.43
N PHE A 97 -2.28 3.38 7.21
CA PHE A 97 -1.88 2.12 6.57
C PHE A 97 -2.24 0.86 7.37
N GLU A 98 -3.15 0.94 8.33
CA GLU A 98 -3.51 -0.22 9.17
C GLU A 98 -4.05 -1.38 8.33
N ARG A 99 -4.93 -1.09 7.38
CA ARG A 99 -5.50 -2.07 6.47
C ARG A 99 -4.41 -2.70 5.60
N HIS A 100 -3.55 -1.88 5.02
CA HIS A 100 -2.44 -2.32 4.18
C HIS A 100 -1.51 -3.28 4.94
N ILE A 101 -1.07 -2.90 6.14
CA ILE A 101 -0.22 -3.73 6.99
C ILE A 101 -0.91 -5.05 7.35
N THR A 102 -2.20 -5.00 7.65
CA THR A 102 -2.97 -6.19 7.98
C THR A 102 -3.03 -7.16 6.79
N ASP A 103 -3.25 -6.64 5.59
CA ASP A 103 -3.34 -7.45 4.37
C ASP A 103 -1.97 -8.03 3.97
N ILE A 104 -0.88 -7.26 4.13
CA ILE A 104 0.50 -7.78 4.00
C ILE A 104 0.73 -8.93 4.98
N CYS A 105 0.45 -8.73 6.27
CA CYS A 105 0.65 -9.76 7.28
C CYS A 105 -0.14 -11.03 6.97
N LYS A 106 -1.43 -10.93 6.62
CA LYS A 106 -2.27 -12.07 6.23
C LYS A 106 -1.67 -12.84 5.06
N SER A 107 -1.30 -12.13 4.00
CA SER A 107 -0.71 -12.73 2.80
C SER A 107 0.64 -13.38 3.10
N CYS A 108 1.50 -12.75 3.88
CA CYS A 108 2.79 -13.31 4.26
C CYS A 108 2.64 -14.56 5.13
N TYR A 109 1.77 -14.55 6.15
CA TYR A 109 1.52 -15.73 6.97
C TYR A 109 0.90 -16.88 6.17
N PHE A 110 0.05 -16.60 5.20
CA PHE A 110 -0.47 -17.60 4.29
C PHE A 110 0.67 -18.28 3.51
N ASN A 111 1.59 -17.48 2.93
CA ASN A 111 2.73 -18.00 2.18
C ASN A 111 3.72 -18.77 3.08
N VAL A 112 4.03 -18.24 4.27
CA VAL A 112 4.87 -18.94 5.26
C VAL A 112 4.30 -20.31 5.59
N ARG A 113 2.98 -20.41 5.81
CA ARG A 113 2.29 -21.67 6.10
C ARG A 113 2.39 -22.66 4.93
N ASN A 114 2.23 -22.19 3.71
CA ASN A 114 2.32 -23.03 2.52
C ASN A 114 3.75 -23.54 2.31
N ILE A 115 4.76 -22.68 2.47
CA ILE A 115 6.17 -23.08 2.38
C ILE A 115 6.52 -24.07 3.52
N TYR A 116 6.00 -23.86 4.73
CA TYR A 116 6.20 -24.77 5.87
C TYR A 116 5.72 -26.19 5.56
N ARG A 117 4.57 -26.36 4.89
CA ARG A 117 4.01 -27.69 4.53
C ARG A 117 4.94 -28.48 3.62
N ILE A 118 5.69 -27.80 2.75
CA ILE A 118 6.62 -28.44 1.81
C ILE A 118 8.09 -28.35 2.27
N ARG A 119 8.35 -27.71 3.42
CA ARG A 119 9.70 -27.44 3.92
C ARG A 119 10.59 -28.69 4.00
N LYS A 120 10.01 -29.83 4.35
CA LYS A 120 10.72 -31.10 4.46
C LYS A 120 11.30 -31.61 3.12
N PHE A 121 10.79 -31.14 2.00
CA PHE A 121 11.26 -31.49 0.66
C PHE A 121 12.22 -30.44 0.06
N LEU A 122 12.47 -29.34 0.78
CA LEU A 122 13.26 -28.23 0.31
C LEU A 122 14.59 -28.14 1.04
N SER A 123 15.66 -27.81 0.32
CA SER A 123 16.90 -27.38 0.94
C SER A 123 16.72 -25.98 1.58
N THR A 124 17.66 -25.59 2.43
CA THR A 124 17.66 -24.26 3.05
C THR A 124 17.73 -23.15 2.00
N GLU A 125 18.52 -23.34 0.94
CA GLU A 125 18.65 -22.37 -0.16
C GLU A 125 17.33 -22.24 -0.94
N HIS A 126 16.68 -23.33 -1.31
CA HIS A 126 15.38 -23.28 -1.98
C HIS A 126 14.32 -22.63 -1.11
N THR A 127 14.32 -22.90 0.20
CA THR A 127 13.42 -22.25 1.15
C THR A 127 13.66 -20.74 1.20
N LYS A 128 14.93 -20.31 1.21
CA LYS A 128 15.32 -18.89 1.18
C LYS A 128 14.81 -18.18 -0.08
N ILE A 129 14.94 -18.84 -1.24
CA ILE A 129 14.42 -18.29 -2.51
C ILE A 129 12.90 -18.09 -2.44
N LEU A 130 12.15 -19.09 -1.99
CA LEU A 130 10.68 -18.99 -1.87
C LEU A 130 10.26 -17.93 -0.85
N VAL A 131 10.92 -17.87 0.30
CA VAL A 131 10.65 -16.83 1.31
C VAL A 131 10.95 -15.43 0.75
N ASN A 132 12.03 -15.26 0.02
CA ASN A 132 12.35 -13.98 -0.60
C ASN A 132 11.29 -13.58 -1.64
N ALA A 133 10.86 -14.51 -2.49
CA ALA A 133 9.87 -14.26 -3.53
C ALA A 133 8.47 -13.94 -2.99
N PHE A 134 8.02 -14.66 -1.95
CA PHE A 134 6.61 -14.58 -1.52
C PHE A 134 6.39 -13.82 -0.21
N VAL A 135 7.42 -13.59 0.59
CA VAL A 135 7.32 -12.91 1.88
C VAL A 135 8.12 -11.62 1.88
N THR A 136 9.45 -11.70 1.63
CA THR A 136 10.33 -10.53 1.70
C THR A 136 9.95 -9.48 0.64
N SER A 137 9.61 -9.89 -0.58
CA SER A 137 9.14 -9.00 -1.63
C SER A 137 7.92 -8.18 -1.20
N ARG A 138 6.95 -8.82 -0.52
CA ARG A 138 5.75 -8.14 -0.02
C ARG A 138 6.04 -7.18 1.14
N LEU A 139 6.96 -7.55 2.05
CA LEU A 139 7.40 -6.68 3.14
C LEU A 139 8.16 -5.45 2.64
N ASN A 140 8.80 -5.54 1.47
CA ASN A 140 9.57 -4.46 0.88
C ASN A 140 8.75 -3.60 -0.08
N ASN A 141 7.58 -4.08 -0.53
CA ASN A 141 6.73 -3.33 -1.45
C ASN A 141 6.17 -2.09 -0.76
N CYS A 142 6.40 -0.90 -1.34
CA CYS A 142 5.95 0.40 -0.82
C CYS A 142 6.33 0.66 0.65
N ASN A 143 7.37 0.00 1.18
CA ASN A 143 7.70 0.08 2.60
C ASN A 143 8.18 1.48 3.04
N SER A 144 8.69 2.32 2.15
CA SER A 144 9.03 3.72 2.45
C SER A 144 7.83 4.54 2.95
N SER A 145 6.63 4.23 2.46
CA SER A 145 5.38 4.88 2.92
C SER A 145 5.02 4.56 4.37
N LEU A 146 5.65 3.55 4.97
CA LEU A 146 5.42 3.15 6.35
C LEU A 146 6.36 3.89 7.34
N TYR A 147 7.18 4.82 6.85
CA TYR A 147 8.06 5.60 7.72
C TYR A 147 7.24 6.51 8.65
N GLY A 148 7.64 6.55 9.92
CA GLY A 148 6.96 7.38 10.94
C GLY A 148 5.68 6.77 11.52
N LEU A 149 5.27 5.57 11.08
CA LEU A 149 4.12 4.89 11.68
C LEU A 149 4.38 4.43 13.12
N PRO A 150 3.32 4.28 13.94
CA PRO A 150 3.43 3.77 15.29
C PRO A 150 4.14 2.41 15.36
N ARG A 151 5.01 2.24 16.35
CA ARG A 151 5.82 1.01 16.53
C ARG A 151 5.00 -0.28 16.56
N GLY A 152 3.74 -0.23 17.02
CA GLY A 152 2.84 -1.37 17.03
C GLY A 152 2.57 -1.96 15.65
N PHE A 153 2.48 -1.11 14.62
CA PHE A 153 2.32 -1.57 13.23
C PHE A 153 3.61 -2.19 12.69
N LEU A 154 4.74 -1.55 12.92
CA LEU A 154 6.06 -2.07 12.49
C LEU A 154 6.38 -3.39 13.19
N HIS A 155 5.96 -3.55 14.45
CA HIS A 155 6.11 -4.81 15.18
C HIS A 155 5.35 -5.96 14.53
N LYS A 156 4.13 -5.74 14.01
CA LYS A 156 3.37 -6.78 13.28
C LYS A 156 4.17 -7.29 12.07
N LEU A 157 4.77 -6.39 11.29
CA LEU A 157 5.61 -6.77 10.14
C LEU A 157 6.90 -7.46 10.58
N GLN A 158 7.51 -7.03 11.69
CA GLN A 158 8.70 -7.67 12.26
C GLN A 158 8.41 -9.11 12.70
N LEU A 159 7.23 -9.39 13.27
CA LEU A 159 6.83 -10.76 13.62
C LEU A 159 6.73 -11.66 12.39
N VAL A 160 6.23 -11.15 11.27
CA VAL A 160 6.21 -11.86 9.99
C VAL A 160 7.64 -12.19 9.53
N GLN A 161 8.53 -11.21 9.55
CA GLN A 161 9.94 -11.40 9.19
C GLN A 161 10.61 -12.45 10.08
N ASN A 162 10.36 -12.40 11.38
CA ASN A 162 10.88 -13.36 12.34
C ASN A 162 10.37 -14.79 12.06
N CYS A 163 9.10 -14.92 11.72
CA CYS A 163 8.51 -16.22 11.35
C CYS A 163 9.15 -16.78 10.08
N ALA A 164 9.39 -15.92 9.08
CA ALA A 164 10.06 -16.30 7.85
C ALA A 164 11.52 -16.73 8.07
N ALA A 165 12.25 -16.04 8.95
CA ALA A 165 13.62 -16.41 9.32
C ALA A 165 13.68 -17.81 9.96
N ARG A 166 12.80 -18.10 10.93
CA ARG A 166 12.72 -19.44 11.54
C ARG A 166 12.41 -20.52 10.51
N LEU A 167 11.54 -20.24 9.55
CA LEU A 167 11.20 -21.19 8.48
C LEU A 167 12.42 -21.55 7.63
N ILE A 168 13.30 -20.61 7.31
CA ILE A 168 14.50 -20.83 6.52
C ILE A 168 15.47 -21.75 7.26
N VAL A 169 15.78 -21.45 8.52
CA VAL A 169 16.78 -22.20 9.31
C VAL A 169 16.22 -23.48 9.92
N GLY A 170 14.90 -23.72 9.82
CA GLY A 170 14.26 -24.88 10.44
C GLY A 170 14.13 -24.77 11.96
N GLY A 171 14.18 -23.56 12.50
CA GLY A 171 14.10 -23.28 13.94
C GLY A 171 12.69 -23.44 14.51
N CYS A 172 12.61 -23.69 15.82
CA CYS A 172 11.35 -23.79 16.56
C CYS A 172 10.72 -22.43 16.86
N LYS A 173 9.42 -22.44 17.17
CA LYS A 173 8.65 -21.23 17.50
C LYS A 173 9.25 -20.44 18.67
N TYR A 174 9.87 -21.11 19.60
CA TYR A 174 10.41 -20.55 20.85
C TYR A 174 11.90 -20.22 20.81
N ASP A 175 12.58 -20.51 19.70
CA ASP A 175 14.00 -20.22 19.56
C ASP A 175 14.23 -18.71 19.58
N HIS A 176 15.34 -18.30 20.19
CA HIS A 176 15.77 -16.90 20.19
C HIS A 176 15.96 -16.41 18.77
N ILE A 177 15.25 -15.32 18.43
CA ILE A 177 15.22 -14.79 17.06
C ILE A 177 16.48 -13.99 16.70
N THR A 178 17.15 -13.38 17.69
CA THR A 178 18.20 -12.39 17.45
C THR A 178 19.36 -12.87 16.57
N PRO A 179 19.87 -14.13 16.66
CA PRO A 179 20.94 -14.58 15.78
C PRO A 179 20.49 -14.78 14.33
N LEU A 180 19.25 -15.21 14.10
CA LEU A 180 18.77 -15.64 12.79
C LEU A 180 18.78 -14.55 11.71
N PRO A 181 18.32 -13.32 11.95
CA PRO A 181 18.46 -12.23 10.98
C PRO A 181 19.91 -11.89 10.66
N ARG A 182 20.83 -12.02 11.62
CA ARG A 182 22.26 -11.79 11.40
C ARG A 182 22.87 -12.84 10.48
N GLU A 183 22.58 -14.11 10.68
CA GLU A 183 23.01 -15.21 9.81
C GLU A 183 22.45 -15.08 8.38
N LEU A 184 21.22 -14.58 8.25
CA LEU A 184 20.57 -14.34 6.97
C LEU A 184 20.96 -12.99 6.32
N HIS A 185 21.76 -12.17 6.99
CA HIS A 185 22.08 -10.78 6.60
C HIS A 185 20.83 -9.93 6.38
N TRP A 186 19.83 -10.10 7.24
CA TRP A 186 18.57 -9.38 7.16
C TRP A 186 18.55 -8.17 8.10
N LEU A 187 18.24 -7.02 7.55
CA LEU A 187 17.92 -5.84 8.34
C LEU A 187 16.52 -5.99 8.98
N PRO A 188 16.32 -5.56 10.23
CA PRO A 188 15.00 -5.39 10.82
C PRO A 188 14.10 -4.51 9.96
N VAL A 189 12.78 -4.71 10.04
CA VAL A 189 11.79 -3.99 9.21
C VAL A 189 11.96 -2.49 9.30
N GLU A 190 12.13 -1.92 10.50
CA GLU A 190 12.33 -0.49 10.70
C GLU A 190 13.55 0.04 9.93
N HIS A 191 14.66 -0.68 9.98
CA HIS A 191 15.88 -0.28 9.27
C HIS A 191 15.75 -0.44 7.75
N ARG A 192 14.97 -1.43 7.27
CA ARG A 192 14.66 -1.57 5.83
C ARG A 192 13.87 -0.38 5.31
N ILE A 193 12.90 0.10 6.08
CA ILE A 193 12.10 1.29 5.75
C ILE A 193 13.00 2.52 5.66
N THR A 194 13.82 2.74 6.69
CA THR A 194 14.77 3.86 6.72
C THR A 194 15.78 3.79 5.56
N LEU A 195 16.36 2.61 5.31
CA LEU A 195 17.29 2.42 4.19
C LEU A 195 16.63 2.74 2.85
N LYS A 196 15.39 2.28 2.64
CA LYS A 196 14.66 2.56 1.38
C LYS A 196 14.40 4.05 1.21
N LEU A 197 14.03 4.75 2.28
CA LEU A 197 13.82 6.20 2.26
C LEU A 197 15.12 6.93 1.91
N LEU A 198 16.23 6.58 2.57
CA LEU A 198 17.54 7.17 2.30
C LEU A 198 18.00 6.94 0.86
N LEU A 199 17.78 5.73 0.32
CA LEU A 199 18.09 5.43 -1.07
C LEU A 199 17.28 6.28 -2.05
N ILE A 200 15.97 6.44 -1.81
CA ILE A 200 15.11 7.28 -2.66
C ILE A 200 15.58 8.73 -2.58
N THR A 201 15.87 9.25 -1.40
CA THR A 201 16.35 10.62 -1.22
C THR A 201 17.68 10.83 -1.92
N PHE A 202 18.62 9.89 -1.79
CA PHE A 202 19.93 9.98 -2.44
C PHE A 202 19.84 9.95 -3.97
N THR A 203 18.90 9.18 -4.52
CA THR A 203 18.71 9.13 -5.99
C THR A 203 17.94 10.33 -6.55
N ALA A 204 17.27 11.11 -5.70
CA ALA A 204 16.52 12.31 -6.09
C ALA A 204 17.34 13.60 -6.02
N LEU A 205 18.52 13.56 -5.39
CA LEU A 205 19.49 14.65 -5.30
C LEU A 205 20.48 14.61 -6.46
#